data_f007b3ed98c14fdaebfbe2d575bddb24
#
_entry.id   f007b3ed98c14fdaebfbe2d575bddb24
#
_cell.length_a   1.000
_cell.length_b   1.000
_cell.length_c   1.000
_cell.angle_alpha   90.00
_cell.angle_beta   90.00
_cell.angle_gamma   90.00
#
_symmetry.space_group_name_H-M   'P 1'
#
loop_
_entity.id
_entity.type
_entity.pdbx_description
1 polymer ?
#
loop_
_entity_poly.entity_id
_entity_poly.type
_entity_poly.pdbx_seq_one_letter_code
_entity_poly.pdbx_strand_id
1 'polypeptide(L)'
;MDRNFETLQKAIKSDAQLRARAHLVTISFDPAYDTTAVIRRHAEAAGADPGVWSYLTGTPAAIETMTSRFGVSAIPDKESPGTITHNLRTAIVDPDGRLVKIYTGNEWTPEGLLNDLRAHAR
;
A
#
# COMPACT_ATOMS: atom_id res chain seq x y z
N MET A 1 9.80 0.18 1.24
CA MET A 1 8.38 -0.18 0.96
C MET A 1 8.13 -0.36 -0.53
N ASP A 2 8.40 0.65 -1.34
CA ASP A 2 8.15 0.55 -2.80
C ASP A 2 8.95 -0.55 -3.48
N ARG A 3 10.18 -0.81 -3.04
CA ARG A 3 10.98 -1.93 -3.56
C ARG A 3 10.29 -3.28 -3.38
N ASN A 4 9.71 -3.49 -2.22
CA ASN A 4 8.99 -4.73 -1.95
C ASN A 4 7.76 -4.84 -2.85
N PHE A 5 7.06 -3.74 -3.06
CA PHE A 5 5.91 -3.69 -3.97
C PHE A 5 6.32 -3.87 -5.44
N GLU A 6 7.46 -3.34 -5.84
CA GLU A 6 8.02 -3.61 -7.18
C GLU A 6 8.27 -5.10 -7.38
N THR A 7 8.83 -5.76 -6.38
CA THR A 7 9.07 -7.22 -6.41
C THR A 7 7.75 -7.98 -6.47
N LEU A 8 6.77 -7.59 -5.65
CA LEU A 8 5.43 -8.18 -5.67
C LEU A 8 4.76 -8.00 -7.04
N GLN A 9 4.86 -6.83 -7.64
CA GLN A 9 4.30 -6.57 -8.96
C GLN A 9 4.86 -7.51 -10.02
N LYS A 10 6.19 -7.70 -10.04
CA LYS A 10 6.82 -8.62 -10.97
C LYS A 10 6.31 -10.04 -10.81
N ALA A 11 6.20 -10.50 -9.57
CA ALA A 11 5.70 -11.85 -9.26
C ALA A 11 4.24 -12.02 -9.67
N ILE A 12 3.39 -11.03 -9.40
CA ILE A 12 1.97 -11.05 -9.78
C ILE A 12 1.83 -11.09 -11.30
N LYS A 13 2.60 -10.30 -12.02
CA LYS A 13 2.56 -10.27 -13.50
C LYS A 13 3.01 -11.57 -14.13
N SER A 14 3.90 -12.30 -13.45
CA SER A 14 4.43 -13.58 -13.93
C SER A 14 3.54 -14.78 -13.59
N ASP A 15 2.54 -14.61 -12.73
CA ASP A 15 1.63 -15.66 -12.28
C ASP A 15 0.22 -15.35 -12.74
N ALA A 16 -0.29 -16.13 -13.69
CA ALA A 16 -1.60 -15.90 -14.30
C ALA A 16 -2.75 -15.92 -13.28
N GLN A 17 -2.67 -16.78 -12.25
CA GLN A 17 -3.68 -16.86 -11.21
C GLN A 17 -3.67 -15.62 -10.31
N LEU A 18 -2.51 -15.19 -9.88
CA LEU A 18 -2.35 -13.97 -9.09
C LEU A 18 -2.74 -12.73 -9.89
N ARG A 19 -2.33 -12.66 -11.15
CA ARG A 19 -2.67 -11.54 -12.04
C ARG A 19 -4.17 -11.34 -12.17
N ALA A 20 -4.94 -12.43 -12.20
CA ALA A 20 -6.39 -12.37 -12.32
C ALA A 20 -7.09 -11.98 -11.00
N ARG A 21 -6.45 -12.16 -9.85
CA ARG A 21 -7.10 -12.07 -8.53
C ARG A 21 -6.46 -11.10 -7.54
N ALA A 22 -5.22 -10.70 -7.75
CA ALA A 22 -4.51 -9.83 -6.83
C ALA A 22 -4.28 -8.45 -7.43
N HIS A 23 -4.39 -7.43 -6.58
CA HIS A 23 -4.09 -6.05 -6.96
C HIS A 23 -3.37 -5.37 -5.80
N LEU A 24 -2.33 -4.61 -6.11
CA LEU A 24 -1.58 -3.84 -5.11
C LEU A 24 -2.15 -2.43 -5.01
N VAL A 25 -2.27 -1.94 -3.79
CA VAL A 25 -2.75 -0.59 -3.53
C VAL A 25 -1.82 0.10 -2.54
N THR A 26 -1.30 1.26 -2.91
CA THR A 26 -0.56 2.14 -2.01
C THR A 26 -1.41 3.36 -1.73
N ILE A 27 -1.64 3.66 -0.46
CA ILE A 27 -2.46 4.78 -0.04
C ILE A 27 -1.61 5.77 0.73
N SER A 28 -1.62 7.04 0.30
CA SER A 28 -0.94 8.12 1.02
C SER A 28 -1.71 8.48 2.29
N PHE A 29 -0.99 8.72 3.37
CA PHE A 29 -1.57 9.24 4.63
C PHE A 29 -1.45 10.76 4.75
N ASP A 30 -0.89 11.45 3.76
CA ASP A 30 -0.73 12.91 3.75
C ASP A 30 -1.34 13.52 2.49
N PRO A 31 -2.68 13.63 2.42
CA PRO A 31 -3.36 14.11 1.21
C PRO A 31 -3.11 15.59 0.91
N ALA A 32 -2.67 16.37 1.90
CA ALA A 32 -2.35 17.78 1.69
C ALA A 32 -1.06 17.96 0.88
N TYR A 33 -0.06 17.12 1.14
CA TYR A 33 1.21 17.12 0.42
C TYR A 33 1.16 16.23 -0.83
N ASP A 34 0.63 15.02 -0.69
CA ASP A 34 0.54 14.04 -1.76
C ASP A 34 -0.74 14.24 -2.59
N THR A 35 -0.73 15.31 -3.38
CA THR A 35 -1.80 15.58 -4.34
C THR A 35 -1.81 14.49 -5.43
N THR A 36 -2.86 14.47 -6.24
CA THR A 36 -2.97 13.54 -7.36
C THR A 36 -1.75 13.63 -8.30
N ALA A 37 -1.26 14.85 -8.56
CA ALA A 37 -0.08 15.04 -9.40
C ALA A 37 1.19 14.46 -8.75
N VAL A 38 1.36 14.62 -7.44
CA VAL A 38 2.51 14.12 -6.70
C VAL A 38 2.50 12.58 -6.67
N ILE A 39 1.38 11.96 -6.33
CA ILE A 39 1.31 10.48 -6.27
C ILE A 39 1.46 9.85 -7.65
N ARG A 40 1.01 10.53 -8.71
CA ARG A 40 1.26 10.06 -10.08
C ARG A 40 2.74 9.99 -10.38
N ARG A 41 3.51 11.00 -10.00
CA ARG A 41 4.97 11.00 -10.16
C ARG A 41 5.64 9.88 -9.36
N HIS A 42 5.17 9.62 -8.14
CA HIS A 42 5.68 8.50 -7.33
C HIS A 42 5.38 7.16 -7.99
N ALA A 43 4.18 6.98 -8.52
CA ALA A 43 3.80 5.76 -9.22
C ALA A 43 4.65 5.53 -10.47
N GLU A 44 4.89 6.56 -11.26
CA GLU A 44 5.73 6.48 -12.45
C GLU A 44 7.18 6.16 -12.09
N ALA A 45 7.72 6.80 -11.05
CA ALA A 45 9.08 6.56 -10.58
C ALA A 45 9.26 5.13 -10.06
N ALA A 46 8.23 4.56 -9.44
CA ALA A 46 8.26 3.17 -8.95
C ALA A 46 7.99 2.15 -10.06
N GLY A 47 7.59 2.59 -11.26
CA GLY A 47 7.25 1.69 -12.35
C GLY A 47 5.93 0.95 -12.15
N ALA A 48 4.98 1.55 -11.41
CA ALA A 48 3.69 0.93 -11.15
C ALA A 48 2.86 0.79 -12.42
N ASP A 49 2.42 -0.44 -12.69
CA ASP A 49 1.48 -0.73 -13.77
C ASP A 49 0.06 -0.58 -13.22
N PRO A 50 -0.75 0.37 -13.74
CA PRO A 50 -2.10 0.61 -13.21
C PRO A 50 -3.01 -0.61 -13.23
N GLY A 51 -2.75 -1.59 -14.09
CA GLY A 51 -3.50 -2.84 -14.12
C GLY A 51 -3.19 -3.77 -12.95
N VAL A 52 -2.10 -3.53 -12.23
CA VAL A 52 -1.62 -4.39 -11.13
C VAL A 52 -1.45 -3.61 -9.84
N TRP A 53 -1.07 -2.35 -9.91
CA TRP A 53 -0.70 -1.55 -8.75
C TRP A 53 -1.23 -0.12 -8.89
N SER A 54 -2.05 0.30 -7.93
CA SER A 54 -2.65 1.63 -7.88
C SER A 54 -2.09 2.44 -6.71
N TYR A 55 -1.87 3.72 -6.95
CA TYR A 55 -1.58 4.70 -5.89
C TYR A 55 -2.82 5.54 -5.67
N LEU A 56 -3.26 5.64 -4.42
CA LEU A 56 -4.50 6.33 -4.06
C LEU A 56 -4.25 7.45 -3.06
N THR A 57 -5.06 8.49 -3.16
CA THR A 57 -5.21 9.54 -2.15
C THR A 57 -6.69 9.82 -1.97
N GLY A 58 -7.04 10.69 -1.05
CA GLY A 58 -8.42 11.04 -0.80
C GLY A 58 -8.54 12.32 0.03
N THR A 59 -9.75 12.60 0.50
CA THR A 59 -9.96 13.71 1.43
C THR A 59 -9.27 13.43 2.75
N PRO A 60 -8.89 14.47 3.53
CA PRO A 60 -8.30 14.27 4.85
C PRO A 60 -9.17 13.39 5.76
N ALA A 61 -10.48 13.55 5.72
CA ALA A 61 -11.40 12.74 6.53
C ALA A 61 -11.40 11.26 6.11
N ALA A 62 -11.38 10.98 4.80
CA ALA A 62 -11.33 9.61 4.29
C ALA A 62 -10.01 8.93 4.65
N ILE A 63 -8.90 9.63 4.52
CA ILE A 63 -7.58 9.11 4.87
C ILE A 63 -7.50 8.85 6.39
N GLU A 64 -8.01 9.75 7.21
CA GLU A 64 -8.04 9.55 8.67
C GLU A 64 -8.84 8.31 9.06
N THR A 65 -9.99 8.11 8.46
CA THR A 65 -10.79 6.90 8.68
C THR A 65 -10.03 5.65 8.29
N MET A 66 -9.38 5.66 7.13
CA MET A 66 -8.60 4.53 6.64
C MET A 66 -7.42 4.21 7.55
N THR A 67 -6.62 5.22 7.90
CA THR A 67 -5.44 5.02 8.74
C THR A 67 -5.82 4.52 10.13
N SER A 68 -6.92 5.02 10.70
CA SER A 68 -7.42 4.54 11.99
C SER A 68 -7.78 3.07 11.96
N ARG A 69 -8.44 2.61 10.89
CA ARG A 69 -8.83 1.20 10.75
C ARG A 69 -7.65 0.25 10.64
N PHE A 70 -6.54 0.70 10.05
CA PHE A 70 -5.34 -0.12 9.90
C PHE A 70 -4.31 0.10 11.01
N GLY A 71 -4.63 0.91 12.01
CA GLY A 71 -3.73 1.18 13.12
C GLY A 71 -2.52 2.04 12.75
N VAL A 72 -2.65 2.83 11.69
CA VAL A 72 -1.60 3.76 11.27
C VAL A 72 -1.75 5.06 12.04
N SER A 73 -0.64 5.54 12.62
CA SER A 73 -0.57 6.87 13.21
C SER A 73 0.38 7.75 12.42
N ALA A 74 0.00 9.01 12.24
CA ALA A 74 0.80 10.01 11.57
C ALA A 74 0.85 11.25 12.47
N ILE A 75 2.06 11.60 12.92
CA ILE A 75 2.26 12.70 13.86
C ILE A 75 3.19 13.72 13.19
N PRO A 76 2.77 14.99 13.03
CA PRO A 76 3.64 16.03 12.50
C PRO A 76 4.91 16.19 13.37
N ASP A 77 6.06 16.23 12.73
CA ASP A 77 7.32 16.46 13.41
C ASP A 77 7.48 17.95 13.71
N LYS A 78 7.56 18.29 14.99
CA LYS A 78 7.69 19.67 15.44
C LYS A 78 9.06 20.28 15.12
N GLU A 79 10.10 19.44 15.05
CA GLU A 79 11.47 19.88 14.78
C GLU A 79 11.78 20.05 13.28
N SER A 80 10.97 19.40 12.43
CA SER A 80 11.12 19.45 10.97
C SER A 80 9.76 19.72 10.35
N PRO A 81 9.35 20.99 10.22
CA PRO A 81 8.06 21.32 9.61
C PRO A 81 7.89 20.70 8.22
N GLY A 82 6.77 20.07 7.96
CA GLY A 82 6.50 19.35 6.72
C GLY A 82 6.89 17.88 6.76
N THR A 83 7.51 17.40 7.84
CA THR A 83 7.83 16.00 8.05
C THR A 83 6.76 15.35 8.94
N ILE A 84 6.33 14.16 8.58
CA ILE A 84 5.35 13.38 9.35
C ILE A 84 6.00 12.08 9.78
N THR A 85 6.00 11.84 11.11
CA THR A 85 6.40 10.55 11.66
C THR A 85 5.21 9.61 11.63
N HIS A 86 5.38 8.42 11.08
CA HIS A 86 4.31 7.44 10.96
C HIS A 86 4.85 6.02 11.11
N ASN A 87 3.96 5.13 11.51
CA ASN A 87 4.21 3.70 11.43
C ASN A 87 3.72 3.17 10.07
N LEU A 88 4.33 2.11 9.61
CA LEU A 88 3.96 1.46 8.36
C LEU A 88 3.03 0.29 8.63
N ARG A 89 2.05 0.12 7.77
CA ARG A 89 1.15 -1.03 7.77
C ARG A 89 0.96 -1.51 6.35
N THR A 90 1.10 -2.82 6.17
CA THR A 90 0.74 -3.50 4.93
C THR A 90 -0.30 -4.55 5.29
N ALA A 91 -1.34 -4.67 4.50
CA ALA A 91 -2.46 -5.54 4.83
C ALA A 91 -2.90 -6.34 3.62
N ILE A 92 -3.40 -7.54 3.87
CA ILE A 92 -4.12 -8.34 2.89
C ILE A 92 -5.60 -8.21 3.19
N VAL A 93 -6.36 -7.81 2.17
CA VAL A 93 -7.82 -7.69 2.22
C VAL A 93 -8.39 -8.67 1.20
N ASP A 94 -9.39 -9.46 1.61
CA ASP A 94 -10.00 -10.43 0.71
C ASP A 94 -11.02 -9.75 -0.24
N PRO A 95 -11.55 -10.49 -1.25
CA PRO A 95 -12.52 -9.91 -2.19
C PRO A 95 -13.80 -9.40 -1.54
N ASP A 96 -14.15 -9.89 -0.36
CA ASP A 96 -15.32 -9.44 0.39
C ASP A 96 -15.04 -8.19 1.24
N GLY A 97 -13.82 -7.66 1.19
CA GLY A 97 -13.41 -6.50 1.95
C GLY A 97 -12.99 -6.80 3.39
N ARG A 98 -12.76 -8.06 3.73
CA ARG A 98 -12.34 -8.47 5.06
C ARG A 98 -10.83 -8.37 5.21
N LEU A 99 -10.40 -7.84 6.34
CA LEU A 99 -8.98 -7.79 6.69
C LEU A 99 -8.50 -9.18 7.09
N VAL A 100 -7.60 -9.75 6.29
CA VAL A 100 -7.10 -11.12 6.50
C VAL A 100 -5.85 -11.11 7.36
N LYS A 101 -4.92 -10.21 7.08
CA LYS A 101 -3.64 -10.14 7.79
C LYS A 101 -3.05 -8.74 7.73
N ILE A 102 -2.39 -8.33 8.81
CA ILE A 102 -1.64 -7.08 8.88
C ILE A 102 -0.17 -7.39 9.15
N TYR A 103 0.71 -6.77 8.38
CA TYR A 103 2.15 -6.76 8.61
C TYR A 103 2.55 -5.39 9.15
N THR A 104 3.33 -5.37 10.22
CA THR A 104 3.81 -4.12 10.82
C THR A 104 5.21 -3.78 10.33
N GLY A 105 5.45 -2.50 10.04
CA GLY A 105 6.77 -2.03 9.62
C GLY A 105 7.25 -2.62 8.29
N ASN A 106 8.55 -2.86 8.18
CA ASN A 106 9.22 -3.41 6.99
C ASN A 106 9.77 -4.81 7.21
N GLU A 107 9.32 -5.51 8.24
CA GLU A 107 9.89 -6.81 8.62
C GLU A 107 9.39 -7.96 7.75
N TRP A 108 8.35 -7.75 6.96
CA TRP A 108 7.83 -8.77 6.06
C TRP A 108 8.69 -8.89 4.80
N THR A 109 8.66 -10.08 4.17
CA THR A 109 9.33 -10.33 2.90
C THR A 109 8.31 -10.46 1.78
N PRO A 110 8.65 -10.07 0.53
CA PRO A 110 7.77 -10.29 -0.61
C PRO A 110 7.35 -11.75 -0.78
N GLU A 111 8.28 -12.68 -0.59
CA GLU A 111 8.01 -14.12 -0.69
C GLU A 111 6.99 -14.58 0.34
N GLY A 112 7.14 -14.17 1.60
CA GLY A 112 6.19 -14.50 2.66
C GLY A 112 4.80 -13.94 2.40
N LEU A 113 4.73 -12.70 1.94
CA LEU A 113 3.46 -12.07 1.59
C LEU A 113 2.80 -12.76 0.40
N LEU A 114 3.57 -13.13 -0.62
CA LEU A 114 3.04 -13.87 -1.78
C LEU A 114 2.46 -15.22 -1.37
N ASN A 115 3.10 -15.92 -0.46
CA ASN A 115 2.57 -17.19 0.07
C ASN A 115 1.24 -16.99 0.77
N ASP A 116 1.11 -15.93 1.56
CA ASP A 116 -0.14 -15.58 2.23
C ASP A 116 -1.23 -15.17 1.22
N LEU A 117 -0.87 -14.42 0.18
CA LEU A 117 -1.80 -14.07 -0.90
C LEU A 117 -2.34 -15.32 -1.61
N ARG A 118 -1.46 -16.26 -1.95
CA ARG A 118 -1.86 -17.50 -2.61
C ARG A 118 -2.80 -18.33 -1.75
N ALA A 119 -2.56 -18.35 -0.44
CA ALA A 119 -3.43 -19.07 0.49
C ALA A 119 -4.85 -18.49 0.55
N HIS A 120 -5.02 -17.21 0.25
CA HIS A 120 -6.30 -16.51 0.29
C HIS A 120 -6.85 -16.12 -1.08
N ALA A 121 -6.13 -16.40 -2.16
CA ALA A 121 -6.57 -16.17 -3.53
C ALA A 121 -7.49 -17.33 -3.97
N ARG A 122 -8.78 -17.04 -4.08
CA ARG A 122 -9.78 -18.04 -4.48
C ARG A 122 -10.50 -17.64 -5.74
#